data_876396f94afac8c616467566be5cc031
#
_entry.id   876396f94afac8c616467566be5cc031
#
_cell.length_a   1.000
_cell.length_b   1.000
_cell.length_c   1.000
_cell.angle_alpha   90.00
_cell.angle_beta   90.00
_cell.angle_gamma   90.00
#
_symmetry.space_group_name_H-M   'P 1'
#
loop_
_entity.id
_entity.type
_entity.pdbx_description
1 polymer ?
#
loop_
_entity_poly.entity_id
_entity_poly.type
_entity_poly.pdbx_seq_one_letter_code
_entity_poly.pdbx_strand_id
1 'polypeptide(L)'
;RTEGGLPLRFIDANEVGSTAYERVIRERGEVPTRLAGPGMLHDWFNAMAGLAWPRTKARLNRLQSDALAACDERASRRGALRDAATLLDESGALFVCSDPALVDALRRFDWRALFVEGRDRFRAAARVHLIGHGLGEKLLAPYKALCAHAWIVAAAPDAADDAVADGALDAAVSAQLQPDALR
;
A
#
# COMPACT_ATOMS: atom_id res chain seq x y z
N ARG A 1 3.83 7.69 12.81
CA ARG A 1 2.97 7.39 13.97
C ARG A 1 1.92 6.35 13.58
N THR A 2 1.40 5.59 14.55
CA THR A 2 0.17 4.79 14.36
C THR A 2 -1.04 5.71 14.14
N GLU A 3 -2.18 5.20 13.68
CA GLU A 3 -3.41 5.99 13.57
C GLU A 3 -3.90 6.50 14.95
N GLY A 4 -3.56 5.78 16.03
CA GLY A 4 -3.79 6.21 17.42
C GLY A 4 -2.78 7.21 17.95
N GLY A 5 -1.82 7.67 17.14
CA GLY A 5 -0.84 8.72 17.49
C GLY A 5 0.44 8.23 18.17
N LEU A 6 0.60 6.92 18.45
CA LEU A 6 1.84 6.39 19.01
C LEU A 6 3.02 6.61 18.05
N PRO A 7 4.19 7.03 18.52
CA PRO A 7 5.39 7.10 17.71
C PRO A 7 5.79 5.69 17.25
N LEU A 8 6.24 5.57 15.98
CA LEU A 8 6.76 4.32 15.48
C LEU A 8 8.26 4.22 15.73
N ARG A 9 8.70 3.01 16.10
CA ARG A 9 10.11 2.65 16.17
C ARG A 9 10.32 1.27 15.54
N PHE A 10 11.42 1.09 14.83
CA PHE A 10 11.82 -0.21 14.31
C PHE A 10 12.55 -0.98 15.40
N ILE A 11 12.20 -2.25 15.58
CA ILE A 11 12.81 -3.16 16.56
C ILE A 11 13.22 -4.45 15.87
N ASP A 12 14.13 -5.20 16.46
CA ASP A 12 14.47 -6.54 15.95
C ASP A 12 13.24 -7.46 16.02
N ALA A 13 12.91 -8.10 14.89
CA ALA A 13 11.78 -9.03 14.83
C ALA A 13 11.88 -10.19 15.82
N ASN A 14 13.09 -10.55 16.26
CA ASN A 14 13.33 -11.59 17.26
C ASN A 14 12.84 -11.19 18.68
N GLU A 15 12.60 -9.90 18.94
CA GLU A 15 12.16 -9.41 20.26
C GLU A 15 10.64 -9.56 20.49
N VAL A 16 9.86 -9.89 19.44
CA VAL A 16 8.39 -9.77 19.51
C VAL A 16 7.68 -11.07 19.92
N GLY A 17 8.33 -12.21 19.79
CA GLY A 17 7.72 -13.52 20.08
C GLY A 17 6.58 -13.86 19.13
N SER A 18 5.50 -14.49 19.65
CA SER A 18 4.36 -14.97 18.84
C SER A 18 3.23 -13.96 18.62
N THR A 19 3.41 -12.70 19.05
CA THR A 19 2.36 -11.67 18.87
C THR A 19 2.21 -11.29 17.40
N ALA A 20 0.97 -11.16 16.94
CA ALA A 20 0.69 -10.78 15.56
C ALA A 20 1.30 -9.41 15.23
N TYR A 21 1.97 -9.32 14.08
CA TYR A 21 2.69 -8.14 13.60
C TYR A 21 1.85 -6.87 13.65
N GLU A 22 0.64 -6.91 13.13
CA GLU A 22 -0.26 -5.75 13.06
C GLU A 22 -0.66 -5.25 14.46
N ARG A 23 -0.79 -6.16 15.42
CA ARG A 23 -1.12 -5.84 16.81
C ARG A 23 0.05 -5.17 17.51
N VAL A 24 1.27 -5.65 17.31
CA VAL A 24 2.48 -5.05 17.90
C VAL A 24 2.62 -3.59 17.46
N ILE A 25 2.46 -3.33 16.17
CA ILE A 25 2.52 -1.96 15.64
C ILE A 25 1.42 -1.09 16.27
N ARG A 26 0.18 -1.59 16.28
CA ARG A 26 -0.96 -0.83 16.78
C ARG A 26 -0.87 -0.47 18.25
N GLU A 27 -0.50 -1.44 19.08
CA GLU A 27 -0.55 -1.34 20.55
C GLU A 27 0.71 -0.72 21.14
N ARG A 28 1.87 -0.92 20.50
CA ARG A 28 3.18 -0.52 21.03
C ARG A 28 3.90 0.51 20.17
N GLY A 29 3.47 0.72 18.92
CA GLY A 29 4.21 1.54 17.96
C GLY A 29 5.52 0.89 17.52
N GLU A 30 5.70 -0.40 17.73
CA GLU A 30 6.89 -1.15 17.41
C GLU A 30 6.70 -1.85 16.07
N VAL A 31 7.65 -1.64 15.15
CA VAL A 31 7.66 -2.28 13.81
C VAL A 31 8.73 -3.37 13.83
N PRO A 32 8.32 -4.65 13.96
CA PRO A 32 9.27 -5.75 13.94
C PRO A 32 9.97 -5.82 12.58
N THR A 33 11.29 -5.80 12.58
CA THR A 33 12.11 -5.68 11.37
C THR A 33 13.26 -6.67 11.45
N ARG A 34 13.42 -7.50 10.42
CA ARG A 34 14.60 -8.37 10.31
C ARG A 34 15.80 -7.55 9.87
N LEU A 35 16.85 -7.57 10.67
CA LEU A 35 18.06 -6.78 10.43
C LEU A 35 19.12 -7.55 9.63
N ALA A 36 18.94 -8.86 9.43
CA ALA A 36 19.82 -9.72 8.66
C ALA A 36 19.09 -10.97 8.14
N GLY A 37 19.69 -11.66 7.18
CA GLY A 37 19.19 -12.92 6.65
C GLY A 37 17.98 -12.81 5.74
N PRO A 38 17.29 -13.93 5.49
CA PRO A 38 16.12 -13.97 4.59
C PRO A 38 15.00 -13.03 5.08
N GLY A 39 14.50 -12.18 4.19
CA GLY A 39 13.43 -11.24 4.48
C GLY A 39 13.91 -9.87 4.98
N MET A 40 15.20 -9.65 5.25
CA MET A 40 15.73 -8.32 5.61
C MET A 40 15.39 -7.28 4.54
N LEU A 41 15.58 -7.61 3.28
CA LEU A 41 15.31 -6.69 2.17
C LEU A 41 13.82 -6.34 2.08
N HIS A 42 12.94 -7.33 2.28
CA HIS A 42 11.49 -7.14 2.34
C HIS A 42 11.10 -6.15 3.46
N ASP A 43 11.63 -6.36 4.67
CA ASP A 43 11.35 -5.49 5.80
C ASP A 43 11.93 -4.08 5.60
N TRP A 44 13.08 -3.98 4.91
CA TRP A 44 13.63 -2.69 4.52
C TRP A 44 12.69 -1.92 3.57
N PHE A 45 12.17 -2.58 2.52
CA PHE A 45 11.17 -1.96 1.64
C PHE A 45 9.89 -1.58 2.40
N ASN A 46 9.46 -2.41 3.36
CA ASN A 46 8.31 -2.08 4.22
C ASN A 46 8.58 -0.82 5.06
N ALA A 47 9.77 -0.68 5.62
CA ALA A 47 10.17 0.51 6.35
C ALA A 47 10.17 1.76 5.45
N MET A 48 10.74 1.67 4.24
CA MET A 48 10.77 2.77 3.27
C MET A 48 9.36 3.17 2.83
N ALA A 49 8.47 2.20 2.56
CA ALA A 49 7.06 2.47 2.26
C ALA A 49 6.36 3.17 3.45
N GLY A 50 6.67 2.76 4.69
CA GLY A 50 6.16 3.40 5.91
C GLY A 50 6.63 4.84 6.10
N LEU A 51 7.82 5.18 5.61
CA LEU A 51 8.32 6.57 5.63
C LEU A 51 7.70 7.41 4.50
N ALA A 52 7.52 6.82 3.32
CA ALA A 52 6.94 7.52 2.17
C ALA A 52 5.41 7.73 2.31
N TRP A 53 4.69 6.75 2.88
CA TRP A 53 3.24 6.72 2.99
C TRP A 53 2.77 6.50 4.44
N PRO A 54 3.16 7.35 5.39
CA PRO A 54 2.97 7.08 6.82
C PRO A 54 1.51 6.99 7.25
N ARG A 55 0.61 7.79 6.67
CA ARG A 55 -0.83 7.77 6.99
C ARG A 55 -1.53 6.57 6.36
N THR A 56 -1.24 6.29 5.10
CA THR A 56 -1.75 5.12 4.37
C THR A 56 -1.35 3.83 5.08
N LYS A 57 -0.07 3.68 5.46
CA LYS A 57 0.42 2.52 6.21
C LYS A 57 -0.22 2.39 7.58
N ALA A 58 -0.37 3.50 8.31
CA ALA A 58 -1.06 3.50 9.61
C ALA A 58 -2.53 3.08 9.46
N ARG A 59 -3.21 3.53 8.41
CA ARG A 59 -4.60 3.16 8.13
C ARG A 59 -4.74 1.69 7.74
N LEU A 60 -3.87 1.17 6.88
CA LEU A 60 -3.84 -0.25 6.52
C LEU A 60 -3.60 -1.13 7.74
N ASN A 61 -2.62 -0.79 8.58
CA ASN A 61 -2.36 -1.50 9.85
C ASN A 61 -3.59 -1.51 10.75
N ARG A 62 -4.30 -0.38 10.87
CA ARG A 62 -5.54 -0.29 11.64
C ARG A 62 -6.61 -1.24 11.11
N LEU A 63 -6.87 -1.22 9.79
CA LEU A 63 -7.87 -2.07 9.15
C LEU A 63 -7.54 -3.56 9.31
N GLN A 64 -6.28 -3.93 9.15
CA GLN A 64 -5.80 -5.31 9.33
C GLN A 64 -5.93 -5.75 10.80
N SER A 65 -5.55 -4.90 11.74
CA SER A 65 -5.63 -5.17 13.17
C SER A 65 -7.09 -5.28 13.67
N ASP A 66 -7.99 -4.42 13.18
CA ASP A 66 -9.43 -4.48 13.51
C ASP A 66 -10.06 -5.74 12.92
N ALA A 67 -9.72 -6.10 11.68
CA ALA A 67 -10.18 -7.35 11.07
C ALA A 67 -9.66 -8.58 11.80
N LEU A 68 -8.44 -8.54 12.32
CA LEU A 68 -7.86 -9.61 13.13
C LEU A 68 -8.60 -9.75 14.48
N ALA A 69 -8.95 -8.64 15.12
CA ALA A 69 -9.67 -8.63 16.39
C ALA A 69 -11.12 -9.10 16.24
N ALA A 70 -11.74 -8.86 15.08
CA ALA A 70 -13.11 -9.29 14.76
C ALA A 70 -13.21 -10.76 14.31
N CYS A 71 -12.09 -11.40 13.96
CA CYS A 71 -12.09 -12.83 13.62
C CYS A 71 -12.30 -13.65 14.90
N ASP A 72 -13.38 -14.45 14.92
CA ASP A 72 -13.58 -15.48 15.94
C ASP A 72 -12.39 -16.46 15.88
N GLU A 73 -11.78 -16.81 17.01
CA GLU A 73 -10.62 -17.72 17.10
C GLU A 73 -10.85 -19.09 16.42
N ARG A 74 -12.12 -19.41 16.12
CA ARG A 74 -12.54 -20.61 15.41
C ARG A 74 -12.62 -20.48 13.90
N ALA A 75 -12.58 -19.28 13.34
CA ALA A 75 -12.63 -19.05 11.91
C ALA A 75 -11.21 -19.14 11.32
N SER A 76 -10.86 -20.27 10.74
CA SER A 76 -9.55 -20.52 10.10
C SER A 76 -9.33 -19.71 8.80
N ARG A 77 -10.27 -18.86 8.40
CA ARG A 77 -10.19 -18.05 7.16
C ARG A 77 -9.90 -16.59 7.47
N ARG A 78 -8.86 -16.05 6.84
CA ARG A 78 -8.66 -14.61 6.72
C ARG A 78 -9.91 -13.97 6.14
N GLY A 79 -10.40 -12.90 6.75
CA GLY A 79 -11.52 -12.15 6.20
C GLY A 79 -11.15 -11.36 4.95
N ALA A 80 -12.10 -11.21 4.00
CA ALA A 80 -11.88 -10.50 2.73
C ALA A 80 -11.26 -9.10 2.89
N LEU A 81 -11.64 -8.36 3.93
CA LEU A 81 -11.07 -7.05 4.24
C LEU A 81 -9.56 -7.13 4.56
N ARG A 82 -9.16 -8.11 5.38
CA ARG A 82 -7.75 -8.30 5.72
C ARG A 82 -6.94 -8.70 4.50
N ASP A 83 -7.48 -9.57 3.66
CA ASP A 83 -6.81 -10.00 2.43
C ASP A 83 -6.64 -8.82 1.46
N ALA A 84 -7.67 -8.01 1.25
CA ALA A 84 -7.61 -6.83 0.39
C ALA A 84 -6.62 -5.77 0.92
N ALA A 85 -6.64 -5.50 2.23
CA ALA A 85 -5.68 -4.58 2.84
C ALA A 85 -4.24 -5.10 2.72
N THR A 86 -4.02 -6.42 2.90
CA THR A 86 -2.70 -7.04 2.71
C THR A 86 -2.26 -6.96 1.24
N LEU A 87 -3.13 -7.22 0.28
CA LEU A 87 -2.81 -7.11 -1.15
C LEU A 87 -2.38 -5.69 -1.53
N LEU A 88 -3.06 -4.67 -1.00
CA LEU A 88 -2.69 -3.28 -1.24
C LEU A 88 -1.37 -2.92 -0.54
N ASP A 89 -1.15 -3.39 0.67
CA ASP A 89 0.07 -3.19 1.44
C ASP A 89 1.30 -3.85 0.80
N GLU A 90 1.12 -5.02 0.20
CA GLU A 90 2.18 -5.79 -0.46
C GLU A 90 2.43 -5.38 -1.91
N SER A 91 1.37 -5.15 -2.68
CA SER A 91 1.45 -5.00 -4.13
C SER A 91 0.65 -3.81 -4.66
N GLY A 92 0.34 -2.83 -3.81
CA GLY A 92 -0.44 -1.66 -4.18
C GLY A 92 0.34 -0.65 -5.00
N ALA A 93 -0.36 0.00 -5.95
CA ALA A 93 0.12 1.18 -6.66
C ALA A 93 -1.01 2.21 -6.78
N LEU A 94 -0.70 3.48 -6.57
CA LEU A 94 -1.62 4.58 -6.84
C LEU A 94 -1.58 4.89 -8.33
N PHE A 95 -2.71 4.81 -9.00
CA PHE A 95 -2.90 5.29 -10.36
C PHE A 95 -3.57 6.66 -10.28
N VAL A 96 -2.77 7.72 -10.27
CA VAL A 96 -3.26 9.09 -10.25
C VAL A 96 -3.49 9.53 -11.69
N CYS A 97 -4.74 9.89 -12.04
CA CYS A 97 -5.09 10.18 -13.42
C CYS A 97 -6.24 11.21 -13.51
N SER A 98 -6.04 12.22 -14.35
CA SER A 98 -7.07 13.22 -14.67
C SER A 98 -7.91 12.86 -15.90
N ASP A 99 -7.54 11.82 -16.66
CA ASP A 99 -8.22 11.41 -17.89
C ASP A 99 -9.12 10.19 -17.65
N PRO A 100 -10.47 10.36 -17.68
CA PRO A 100 -11.39 9.25 -17.45
C PRO A 100 -11.25 8.10 -18.46
N ALA A 101 -10.84 8.40 -19.71
CA ALA A 101 -10.68 7.35 -20.72
C ALA A 101 -9.49 6.43 -20.42
N LEU A 102 -8.41 6.94 -19.81
CA LEU A 102 -7.31 6.12 -19.33
C LEU A 102 -7.72 5.28 -18.12
N VAL A 103 -8.51 5.85 -17.20
CA VAL A 103 -9.08 5.11 -16.07
C VAL A 103 -9.96 3.95 -16.54
N ASP A 104 -10.82 4.20 -17.54
CA ASP A 104 -11.67 3.17 -18.12
C ASP A 104 -10.87 2.11 -18.88
N ALA A 105 -9.82 2.48 -19.59
CA ALA A 105 -8.92 1.55 -20.23
C ALA A 105 -8.20 0.66 -19.20
N LEU A 106 -7.73 1.23 -18.07
CA LEU A 106 -7.14 0.48 -16.97
C LEU A 106 -8.14 -0.55 -16.40
N ARG A 107 -9.36 -0.14 -16.11
CA ARG A 107 -10.42 -1.02 -15.57
C ARG A 107 -10.78 -2.18 -16.49
N ARG A 108 -10.68 -1.98 -17.81
CA ARG A 108 -10.93 -3.01 -18.82
C ARG A 108 -9.70 -3.83 -19.17
N PHE A 109 -8.54 -3.55 -18.54
CA PHE A 109 -7.26 -4.16 -18.88
C PHE A 109 -6.86 -3.96 -20.35
N ASP A 110 -7.27 -2.84 -20.94
CA ASP A 110 -6.92 -2.47 -22.32
C ASP A 110 -5.52 -1.86 -22.36
N TRP A 111 -4.54 -2.74 -22.25
CA TRP A 111 -3.12 -2.35 -22.24
C TRP A 111 -2.67 -1.68 -23.53
N ARG A 112 -3.31 -2.01 -24.66
CA ARG A 112 -3.00 -1.39 -25.94
C ARG A 112 -3.46 0.07 -25.94
N ALA A 113 -4.69 0.33 -25.52
CA ALA A 113 -5.21 1.68 -25.40
C ALA A 113 -4.37 2.52 -24.41
N LEU A 114 -3.90 1.93 -23.29
CA LEU A 114 -3.10 2.63 -22.29
C LEU A 114 -1.68 2.95 -22.76
N PHE A 115 -0.95 1.94 -23.24
CA PHE A 115 0.51 2.01 -23.36
C PHE A 115 1.01 2.12 -24.80
N VAL A 116 0.15 1.92 -25.79
CA VAL A 116 0.50 2.03 -27.23
C VAL A 116 -0.23 3.22 -27.85
N GLU A 117 -1.55 3.15 -27.94
CA GLU A 117 -2.36 4.18 -28.60
C GLU A 117 -2.48 5.46 -27.77
N GLY A 118 -2.62 5.32 -26.45
CA GLY A 118 -2.74 6.40 -25.49
C GLY A 118 -1.42 6.83 -24.82
N ARG A 119 -0.27 6.41 -25.32
CA ARG A 119 1.04 6.62 -24.66
C ARG A 119 1.29 8.07 -24.26
N ASP A 120 1.07 9.00 -25.17
CA ASP A 120 1.34 10.42 -24.91
C ASP A 120 0.32 11.02 -23.92
N ARG A 121 -0.94 10.61 -24.03
CA ARG A 121 -1.98 10.95 -23.06
C ARG A 121 -1.65 10.39 -21.67
N PHE A 122 -1.21 9.14 -21.60
CA PHE A 122 -0.80 8.51 -20.34
C PHE A 122 0.33 9.30 -19.69
N ARG A 123 1.36 9.66 -20.44
CA ARG A 123 2.48 10.46 -19.93
C ARG A 123 2.06 11.85 -19.45
N ALA A 124 1.11 12.47 -20.13
CA ALA A 124 0.62 13.80 -19.79
C ALA A 124 -0.38 13.80 -18.64
N ALA A 125 -1.25 12.78 -18.53
CA ALA A 125 -2.42 12.78 -17.66
C ALA A 125 -2.40 11.75 -16.52
N ALA A 126 -1.34 10.92 -16.43
CA ALA A 126 -1.26 9.88 -15.41
C ALA A 126 0.12 9.84 -14.71
N ARG A 127 0.11 9.43 -13.43
CA ARG A 127 1.30 9.05 -12.64
C ARG A 127 1.00 7.75 -11.91
N VAL A 128 2.06 6.99 -11.65
CA VAL A 128 1.96 5.76 -10.87
C VAL A 128 2.95 5.85 -9.71
N HIS A 129 2.43 5.78 -8.49
CA HIS A 129 3.24 5.77 -7.27
C HIS A 129 3.11 4.42 -6.57
N LEU A 130 4.25 3.84 -6.17
CA LEU A 130 4.25 2.57 -5.44
C LEU A 130 3.93 2.82 -3.97
N ILE A 131 3.00 2.03 -3.43
CA ILE A 131 2.71 1.95 -1.99
C ILE A 131 3.00 0.56 -1.44
N GLY A 132 2.90 -0.47 -2.28
CA GLY A 132 3.17 -1.86 -1.94
C GLY A 132 4.66 -2.14 -1.80
N HIS A 133 5.08 -2.50 -0.60
CA HIS A 133 6.49 -2.74 -0.30
C HIS A 133 7.04 -4.01 -0.96
N GLY A 134 6.25 -5.10 -1.02
CA GLY A 134 6.64 -6.32 -1.73
C GLY A 134 6.73 -6.13 -3.25
N LEU A 135 5.93 -5.23 -3.83
CA LEU A 135 6.08 -4.83 -5.23
C LEU A 135 7.40 -4.09 -5.46
N GLY A 136 7.75 -3.17 -4.54
CA GLY A 136 9.03 -2.46 -4.59
C GLY A 136 10.23 -3.41 -4.57
N GLU A 137 10.22 -4.41 -3.71
CA GLU A 137 11.23 -5.46 -3.65
C GLU A 137 11.32 -6.24 -4.98
N LYS A 138 10.19 -6.69 -5.53
CA LYS A 138 10.12 -7.44 -6.79
C LYS A 138 10.63 -6.65 -8.00
N LEU A 139 10.54 -5.32 -7.98
CA LEU A 139 11.05 -4.46 -9.04
C LEU A 139 12.58 -4.41 -9.11
N LEU A 140 13.31 -4.93 -8.15
CA LEU A 140 14.75 -5.14 -8.25
C LEU A 140 15.12 -6.21 -9.29
N ALA A 141 14.23 -7.19 -9.52
CA ALA A 141 14.38 -8.25 -10.53
C ALA A 141 13.03 -8.48 -11.23
N PRO A 142 12.58 -7.55 -12.09
CA PRO A 142 11.24 -7.57 -12.65
C PRO A 142 11.05 -8.72 -13.64
N TYR A 143 9.83 -9.26 -13.67
CA TYR A 143 9.43 -10.35 -14.58
C TYR A 143 8.07 -10.01 -15.22
N LYS A 144 7.77 -10.65 -16.37
CA LYS A 144 6.61 -10.31 -17.23
C LYS A 144 5.24 -10.38 -16.55
N ALA A 145 5.08 -11.24 -15.53
CA ALA A 145 3.83 -11.42 -14.81
C ALA A 145 3.73 -10.56 -13.54
N LEU A 146 4.66 -9.62 -13.33
CA LEU A 146 4.61 -8.71 -12.19
C LEU A 146 3.43 -7.78 -12.34
N CYS A 147 2.50 -7.83 -11.37
CA CYS A 147 1.28 -7.06 -11.34
C CYS A 147 1.19 -6.20 -10.07
N ALA A 148 0.45 -5.11 -10.16
CA ALA A 148 0.07 -4.26 -9.03
C ALA A 148 -1.45 -4.25 -8.84
N HIS A 149 -1.89 -4.04 -7.61
CA HIS A 149 -3.28 -3.68 -7.30
C HIS A 149 -3.42 -2.16 -7.38
N ALA A 150 -4.09 -1.67 -8.42
CA ALA A 150 -4.21 -0.25 -8.67
C ALA A 150 -5.30 0.40 -7.79
N TRP A 151 -4.91 1.39 -6.99
CA TRP A 151 -5.82 2.32 -6.33
C TRP A 151 -5.93 3.59 -7.17
N ILE A 152 -7.13 3.88 -7.69
CA ILE A 152 -7.34 4.99 -8.61
C ILE A 152 -7.61 6.27 -7.84
N VAL A 153 -6.84 7.31 -8.14
CA VAL A 153 -6.99 8.66 -7.59
C VAL A 153 -7.26 9.64 -8.74
N ALA A 154 -8.41 10.30 -8.71
CA ALA A 154 -8.77 11.30 -9.70
C ALA A 154 -8.11 12.65 -9.37
N ALA A 155 -6.95 12.92 -9.96
CA ALA A 155 -6.22 14.17 -9.78
C ALA A 155 -5.33 14.45 -10.99
N ALA A 156 -4.95 15.73 -11.17
CA ALA A 156 -3.97 16.11 -12.16
C ALA A 156 -2.57 15.62 -11.75
N PRO A 157 -1.75 15.13 -12.71
CA PRO A 157 -0.42 14.58 -12.42
C PRO A 157 0.51 15.55 -11.68
N ASP A 158 0.59 16.80 -12.13
CA ASP A 158 1.48 17.79 -11.53
C ASP A 158 1.05 18.13 -10.10
N ALA A 159 -0.25 18.27 -9.85
CA ALA A 159 -0.78 18.43 -8.50
C ALA A 159 -0.53 17.19 -7.62
N ALA A 160 -0.42 16.01 -8.21
CA ALA A 160 -0.11 14.79 -7.48
C ALA A 160 1.36 14.71 -7.08
N ASP A 161 2.27 15.15 -7.95
CA ASP A 161 3.71 15.17 -7.63
C ASP A 161 3.99 16.15 -6.47
N ASP A 162 3.37 17.33 -6.48
CA ASP A 162 3.42 18.27 -5.36
C ASP A 162 2.78 17.68 -4.08
N ALA A 163 1.62 17.04 -4.22
CA ALA A 163 0.90 16.41 -3.11
C ALA A 163 1.63 15.19 -2.51
N VAL A 164 2.51 14.53 -3.24
CA VAL A 164 3.43 13.52 -2.68
C VAL A 164 4.47 14.21 -1.80
N ALA A 165 5.05 15.30 -2.28
CA ALA A 165 6.12 16.01 -1.57
C ALA A 165 5.64 16.61 -0.23
N ASP A 166 4.41 17.13 -0.17
CA ASP A 166 3.82 17.72 1.05
C ASP A 166 3.00 16.74 1.91
N GLY A 167 2.83 15.49 1.45
CA GLY A 167 2.06 14.45 2.14
C GLY A 167 0.53 14.57 1.98
N ALA A 168 0.03 15.45 1.14
CA ALA A 168 -1.41 15.62 0.90
C ALA A 168 -2.00 14.40 0.17
N LEU A 169 -1.27 13.79 -0.76
CA LEU A 169 -1.69 12.56 -1.43
C LEU A 169 -1.82 11.39 -0.46
N ASP A 170 -0.84 11.22 0.44
CA ASP A 170 -0.90 10.21 1.50
C ASP A 170 -2.13 10.42 2.41
N ALA A 171 -2.42 11.66 2.78
CA ALA A 171 -3.61 12.00 3.56
C ALA A 171 -4.92 11.68 2.82
N ALA A 172 -5.00 12.02 1.53
CA ALA A 172 -6.18 11.76 0.71
C ALA A 172 -6.43 10.25 0.52
N VAL A 173 -5.39 9.48 0.23
CA VAL A 173 -5.47 8.02 0.10
C VAL A 173 -5.88 7.37 1.43
N SER A 174 -5.25 7.76 2.53
CA SER A 174 -5.59 7.26 3.86
C SER A 174 -7.06 7.50 4.21
N ALA A 175 -7.62 8.67 3.89
CA ALA A 175 -9.02 8.99 4.13
C ALA A 175 -10.00 8.15 3.28
N GLN A 176 -9.60 7.77 2.05
CA GLN A 176 -10.38 6.92 1.16
C GLN A 176 -10.37 5.44 1.56
N LEU A 177 -9.37 4.98 2.31
CA LEU A 177 -9.25 3.60 2.75
C LEU A 177 -10.27 3.28 3.84
N GLN A 178 -11.48 2.93 3.41
CA GLN A 178 -12.58 2.48 4.26
C GLN A 178 -12.85 0.98 4.02
N PRO A 179 -13.44 0.25 5.01
CA PRO A 179 -13.74 -1.18 4.84
C PRO A 179 -14.53 -1.51 3.58
N ASP A 180 -15.47 -0.65 3.18
CA ASP A 180 -16.32 -0.88 2.00
C ASP A 180 -15.60 -0.57 0.69
N ALA A 181 -14.57 0.27 0.70
CA ALA A 181 -13.76 0.57 -0.47
C ALA A 181 -12.75 -0.54 -0.81
N LEU A 182 -12.50 -1.46 0.13
CA LEU A 182 -11.61 -2.61 -0.01
C LEU A 182 -12.37 -3.94 -0.29
N ARG A 183 -13.67 -3.90 -0.52
CA ARG A 183 -14.51 -5.06 -0.88
C ARG A 183 -14.84 -4.98 -2.36
#